data_d50b4633660342a55011920cde1fab0e
#
_entry.id   d50b4633660342a55011920cde1fab0e
#
_cell.length_a   1.000
_cell.length_b   1.000
_cell.length_c   1.000
_cell.angle_alpha   90.00
_cell.angle_beta   90.00
_cell.angle_gamma   90.00
#
_symmetry.space_group_name_H-M   'P 1'
#
loop_
_entity.id
_entity.type
_entity.pdbx_description
1 polymer ?
#
loop_
_entity_poly.entity_id
_entity_poly.type
_entity_poly.pdbx_seq_one_letter_code
_entity_poly.pdbx_strand_id
1 'polypeptide(L)'
;MATVYKKKYPIPMPDGAEVIMRRGKRLARWQSGKGQVRTADVLADGRVEFVSDCWYMRYRDAAGRMRRESTGCRDRQAAEKVLADKLTDVEKVKAGVMSHGEITAAGQLDVPIGRHTKDYLAHLAAKTVRGKRVSAKHVGHVRKQLARLVRECRLRTLRDINRDVVRRWMDKTAQTARDPEDPNSLPVSARTINMHRAAIVALCNWCVSEGRLAAHPLAGLPKAEEAEPARRRRPLTEDEIGRLLEAAQERPLRGALTIRRGKNKGKPLAKVSLPERRRLECVGQCRAMVYKFMMLTGLRRSEAASVTVEALCLDEDVPYVHVEGKHAKSGRAATLPLRGDLADDLRKHIARLAEGHDGELPPDTPLFEIDWRNLLRTFNLDLAAAGIPKRDAQGRTVDVHSLRHTFATLLARNGVSPGVAQKLMRHSDIRLTMNTYTHLDLADTASAVASLPTF
;
A
#
# COMPACT_ATOMS: atom_id res chain seq x y z
N MET A 1 4.21 28.73 -45.08
CA MET A 1 3.24 29.61 -44.45
C MET A 1 2.45 28.81 -43.44
N ALA A 2 2.10 29.39 -42.30
CA ALA A 2 1.19 28.80 -41.33
C ALA A 2 -0.25 29.02 -41.80
N THR A 3 -1.11 28.02 -41.70
CA THR A 3 -2.49 28.12 -42.17
C THR A 3 -3.41 27.12 -41.48
N VAL A 4 -4.69 27.46 -41.42
CA VAL A 4 -5.74 26.54 -41.00
C VAL A 4 -6.48 25.96 -42.22
N TYR A 5 -6.82 24.70 -42.16
CA TYR A 5 -7.49 24.00 -43.26
C TYR A 5 -8.40 22.88 -42.74
N LYS A 6 -9.41 22.52 -43.54
CA LYS A 6 -10.19 21.31 -43.29
C LYS A 6 -9.46 20.11 -43.91
N LYS A 7 -9.20 19.09 -43.08
CA LYS A 7 -8.54 17.88 -43.56
C LYS A 7 -9.51 17.06 -44.41
N LYS A 8 -9.07 16.72 -45.61
CA LYS A 8 -9.78 15.80 -46.49
C LYS A 8 -9.10 14.44 -46.46
N TYR A 9 -9.88 13.39 -46.40
CA TYR A 9 -9.39 12.03 -46.43
C TYR A 9 -10.46 11.06 -47.00
N PRO A 10 -10.03 10.02 -47.73
CA PRO A 10 -10.95 9.03 -48.28
C PRO A 10 -11.45 8.10 -47.14
N ILE A 11 -12.76 7.88 -47.09
CA ILE A 11 -13.40 6.89 -46.25
C ILE A 11 -14.14 5.86 -47.13
N PRO A 12 -14.37 4.62 -46.67
CA PRO A 12 -15.25 3.68 -47.32
C PRO A 12 -16.63 4.33 -47.54
N MET A 13 -17.35 3.87 -48.56
CA MET A 13 -18.75 4.31 -48.81
C MET A 13 -19.56 4.03 -47.54
N PRO A 14 -20.20 5.04 -46.90
CA PRO A 14 -21.01 4.83 -45.70
C PRO A 14 -22.21 3.93 -46.00
N ASP A 15 -22.61 3.12 -45.05
CA ASP A 15 -23.80 2.26 -45.17
C ASP A 15 -25.06 3.10 -45.42
N GLY A 16 -25.86 2.69 -46.37
CA GLY A 16 -27.08 3.42 -46.78
C GLY A 16 -26.83 4.71 -47.55
N ALA A 17 -25.61 4.93 -48.06
CA ALA A 17 -25.29 6.09 -48.87
C ALA A 17 -25.88 5.96 -50.32
N GLU A 18 -26.65 6.94 -50.76
CA GLU A 18 -27.12 7.08 -52.12
C GLU A 18 -26.14 7.86 -52.97
N VAL A 19 -25.79 7.37 -54.17
CA VAL A 19 -24.96 8.08 -55.11
C VAL A 19 -25.85 8.91 -56.05
N ILE A 20 -25.72 10.22 -55.97
CA ILE A 20 -26.48 11.17 -56.80
C ILE A 20 -25.54 11.93 -57.75
N MET A 21 -26.06 12.30 -58.91
CA MET A 21 -25.33 13.16 -59.86
C MET A 21 -25.77 14.62 -59.69
N ARG A 22 -24.82 15.51 -59.43
CA ARG A 22 -25.07 16.94 -59.32
C ARG A 22 -23.99 17.74 -60.02
N ARG A 23 -24.41 18.52 -61.02
CA ARG A 23 -23.50 19.37 -61.85
C ARG A 23 -22.31 18.57 -62.40
N GLY A 24 -22.58 17.36 -62.93
CA GLY A 24 -21.54 16.52 -63.53
C GLY A 24 -20.60 15.77 -62.51
N LYS A 25 -20.81 15.94 -61.22
CA LYS A 25 -20.04 15.23 -60.18
C LYS A 25 -20.88 14.15 -59.50
N ARG A 26 -20.23 13.01 -59.21
CA ARG A 26 -20.80 11.93 -58.41
C ARG A 26 -20.65 12.29 -56.91
N LEU A 27 -21.77 12.39 -56.19
CA LEU A 27 -21.83 12.69 -54.76
C LEU A 27 -22.50 11.52 -54.03
N ALA A 28 -21.92 11.11 -52.91
CA ALA A 28 -22.60 10.24 -51.99
C ALA A 28 -23.37 11.08 -50.97
N ARG A 29 -24.64 10.70 -50.72
CA ARG A 29 -25.51 11.31 -49.73
C ARG A 29 -25.91 10.27 -48.70
N TRP A 30 -25.67 10.54 -47.42
CA TRP A 30 -26.00 9.60 -46.33
C TRP A 30 -26.43 10.34 -45.08
N GLN A 31 -27.04 9.63 -44.17
CA GLN A 31 -27.42 10.15 -42.86
C GLN A 31 -26.32 9.75 -41.85
N SER A 32 -25.72 10.72 -41.13
CA SER A 32 -24.75 10.43 -40.07
C SER A 32 -25.46 9.81 -38.87
N GLY A 33 -24.72 9.10 -38.01
CA GLY A 33 -25.21 8.50 -36.75
C GLY A 33 -25.88 9.50 -35.77
N LYS A 34 -25.83 10.83 -36.11
CA LYS A 34 -26.52 11.92 -35.39
C LYS A 34 -27.73 12.46 -36.16
N GLY A 35 -28.20 11.75 -37.16
CA GLY A 35 -29.38 12.14 -37.96
C GLY A 35 -29.18 13.27 -38.99
N GLN A 36 -27.94 13.77 -39.13
CA GLN A 36 -27.62 14.83 -40.10
C GLN A 36 -27.36 14.25 -41.50
N VAL A 37 -27.98 14.82 -42.53
CA VAL A 37 -27.70 14.47 -43.91
C VAL A 37 -26.33 15.06 -44.32
N ARG A 38 -25.43 14.20 -44.80
CA ARG A 38 -24.11 14.56 -45.31
C ARG A 38 -24.02 14.25 -46.79
N THR A 39 -23.25 15.06 -47.50
CA THR A 39 -22.96 14.87 -48.92
C THR A 39 -21.46 15.06 -49.15
N ALA A 40 -20.83 14.18 -49.93
CA ALA A 40 -19.41 14.31 -50.24
C ALA A 40 -19.10 13.72 -51.61
N ASP A 41 -17.98 14.15 -52.24
CA ASP A 41 -17.55 13.70 -53.54
C ASP A 41 -17.15 12.20 -53.51
N VAL A 42 -17.60 11.44 -54.50
CA VAL A 42 -17.19 10.06 -54.70
C VAL A 42 -15.94 10.05 -55.56
N LEU A 43 -14.89 9.45 -55.02
CA LEU A 43 -13.58 9.29 -55.69
C LEU A 43 -13.65 8.19 -56.77
N ALA A 44 -12.65 8.17 -57.67
CA ALA A 44 -12.56 7.19 -58.74
C ALA A 44 -12.48 5.74 -58.24
N ASP A 45 -11.94 5.52 -57.03
CA ASP A 45 -11.85 4.21 -56.38
C ASP A 45 -13.11 3.78 -55.60
N GLY A 46 -14.21 4.53 -55.72
CA GLY A 46 -15.48 4.24 -55.05
C GLY A 46 -15.55 4.69 -53.58
N ARG A 47 -14.49 5.23 -53.03
CA ARG A 47 -14.47 5.83 -51.67
C ARG A 47 -15.06 7.25 -51.71
N VAL A 48 -15.40 7.79 -50.54
CA VAL A 48 -15.96 9.12 -50.38
C VAL A 48 -14.96 10.06 -49.78
N GLU A 49 -14.77 11.28 -50.37
CA GLU A 49 -13.88 12.30 -49.81
C GLU A 49 -14.52 12.99 -48.61
N PHE A 50 -14.18 12.54 -47.41
CA PHE A 50 -14.71 13.12 -46.18
C PHE A 50 -13.90 14.34 -45.76
N VAL A 51 -14.63 15.40 -45.36
CA VAL A 51 -14.03 16.62 -44.81
C VAL A 51 -14.21 16.65 -43.32
N SER A 52 -13.14 16.83 -42.57
CA SER A 52 -13.13 16.84 -41.09
C SER A 52 -14.09 17.91 -40.54
N ASP A 53 -14.78 17.59 -39.45
CA ASP A 53 -15.66 18.54 -38.74
C ASP A 53 -14.83 19.67 -38.10
N CYS A 54 -13.65 19.33 -37.57
CA CYS A 54 -12.75 20.32 -36.99
C CYS A 54 -11.71 20.82 -37.97
N TRP A 55 -11.27 22.06 -37.75
CA TRP A 55 -10.15 22.65 -38.47
C TRP A 55 -8.81 22.05 -38.00
N TYR A 56 -7.89 21.93 -38.93
CA TYR A 56 -6.48 21.55 -38.70
C TYR A 56 -5.60 22.77 -38.95
N MET A 57 -4.48 22.84 -38.23
CA MET A 57 -3.43 23.84 -38.45
C MET A 57 -2.18 23.19 -39.03
N ARG A 58 -1.49 23.93 -39.91
CA ARG A 58 -0.18 23.57 -40.43
C ARG A 58 0.77 24.74 -40.15
N TYR A 59 1.87 24.42 -39.47
CA TYR A 59 2.88 25.45 -39.12
C TYR A 59 4.26 24.80 -39.02
N ARG A 60 5.33 25.61 -38.91
CA ARG A 60 6.69 25.14 -38.60
C ARG A 60 6.94 25.26 -37.09
N ASP A 61 7.47 24.20 -36.48
CA ASP A 61 7.90 24.24 -35.08
C ASP A 61 9.22 25.05 -34.94
N ALA A 62 9.67 25.23 -33.68
CA ALA A 62 10.90 25.99 -33.41
C ALA A 62 12.17 25.41 -34.08
N ALA A 63 12.18 24.10 -34.34
CA ALA A 63 13.23 23.40 -35.07
C ALA A 63 13.06 23.46 -36.59
N GLY A 64 12.09 24.25 -37.11
CA GLY A 64 11.82 24.41 -38.54
C GLY A 64 11.00 23.28 -39.18
N ARG A 65 10.62 22.22 -38.42
CA ARG A 65 9.90 21.06 -38.94
C ARG A 65 8.42 21.38 -39.13
N MET A 66 7.83 20.88 -40.22
CA MET A 66 6.42 21.09 -40.52
C MET A 66 5.55 20.22 -39.60
N ARG A 67 4.64 20.87 -38.89
CA ARG A 67 3.63 20.22 -38.02
C ARG A 67 2.23 20.37 -38.62
N ARG A 68 1.40 19.33 -38.36
CA ARG A 68 -0.02 19.29 -38.75
C ARG A 68 -0.78 18.76 -37.56
N GLU A 69 -1.63 19.59 -36.93
CA GLU A 69 -2.36 19.28 -35.72
C GLU A 69 -3.82 19.70 -35.85
N SER A 70 -4.73 19.01 -35.16
CA SER A 70 -6.14 19.45 -35.05
C SER A 70 -6.24 20.61 -34.08
N THR A 71 -6.96 21.65 -34.44
CA THR A 71 -7.27 22.76 -33.51
C THR A 71 -8.37 22.42 -32.51
N GLY A 72 -9.13 21.32 -32.72
CA GLY A 72 -10.31 20.99 -31.95
C GLY A 72 -11.51 21.91 -32.23
N CYS A 73 -11.33 22.98 -33.01
CA CYS A 73 -12.35 23.99 -33.27
C CYS A 73 -13.15 23.64 -34.53
N ARG A 74 -14.49 23.87 -34.50
CA ARG A 74 -15.36 23.77 -35.67
C ARG A 74 -15.47 25.11 -36.39
N ASP A 75 -15.32 26.19 -35.66
CA ASP A 75 -15.28 27.56 -36.19
C ASP A 75 -13.89 27.92 -36.70
N ARG A 76 -13.83 28.66 -37.82
CA ARG A 76 -12.59 29.07 -38.47
C ARG A 76 -11.82 30.13 -37.68
N GLN A 77 -12.53 31.15 -37.16
CA GLN A 77 -11.92 32.23 -36.40
C GLN A 77 -11.28 31.71 -35.10
N ALA A 78 -12.00 30.79 -34.40
CA ALA A 78 -11.47 30.11 -33.23
C ALA A 78 -10.21 29.28 -33.58
N ALA A 79 -10.18 28.59 -34.72
CA ALA A 79 -9.02 27.83 -35.19
C ALA A 79 -7.84 28.72 -35.55
N GLU A 80 -8.07 29.89 -36.18
CA GLU A 80 -7.05 30.89 -36.48
C GLU A 80 -6.43 31.49 -35.21
N LYS A 81 -7.25 31.71 -34.16
CA LYS A 81 -6.75 32.14 -32.85
C LYS A 81 -5.86 31.07 -32.21
N VAL A 82 -6.24 29.78 -32.22
CA VAL A 82 -5.41 28.67 -31.72
C VAL A 82 -4.08 28.62 -32.50
N LEU A 83 -4.09 28.85 -33.82
CA LEU A 83 -2.88 28.90 -34.62
C LEU A 83 -1.99 30.08 -34.23
N ALA A 84 -2.57 31.27 -34.01
CA ALA A 84 -1.83 32.48 -33.61
C ALA A 84 -1.15 32.28 -32.23
N ASP A 85 -1.87 31.73 -31.28
CA ASP A 85 -1.30 31.37 -29.95
C ASP A 85 -0.14 30.38 -30.08
N LYS A 86 -0.29 29.36 -30.94
CA LYS A 86 0.75 28.37 -31.20
C LYS A 86 2.00 28.98 -31.86
N LEU A 87 1.83 29.93 -32.80
CA LEU A 87 2.96 30.65 -33.43
C LEU A 87 3.68 31.54 -32.41
N THR A 88 2.95 32.20 -31.52
CA THR A 88 3.54 32.96 -30.43
C THR A 88 4.40 32.07 -29.52
N ASP A 89 3.94 30.87 -29.22
CA ASP A 89 4.75 29.91 -28.44
C ASP A 89 6.01 29.46 -29.20
N VAL A 90 5.89 29.22 -30.51
CA VAL A 90 7.06 28.90 -31.36
C VAL A 90 8.11 30.03 -31.34
N GLU A 91 7.65 31.27 -31.44
CA GLU A 91 8.58 32.43 -31.40
C GLU A 91 9.22 32.62 -30.01
N LYS A 92 8.49 32.37 -28.90
CA LYS A 92 9.07 32.37 -27.55
C LYS A 92 10.20 31.32 -27.39
N VAL A 93 10.00 30.12 -27.99
CA VAL A 93 11.05 29.07 -27.97
C VAL A 93 12.26 29.50 -28.79
N LYS A 94 12.07 30.05 -30.01
CA LYS A 94 13.16 30.55 -30.85
C LYS A 94 13.94 31.68 -30.20
N ALA A 95 13.23 32.59 -29.52
CA ALA A 95 13.83 33.69 -28.76
C ALA A 95 14.51 33.23 -27.45
N GLY A 96 14.46 31.94 -27.08
CA GLY A 96 15.04 31.43 -25.84
C GLY A 96 14.30 31.88 -24.58
N VAL A 97 13.11 32.49 -24.70
CA VAL A 97 12.30 32.96 -23.57
C VAL A 97 11.64 31.79 -22.84
N MET A 98 11.29 30.72 -23.58
CA MET A 98 10.71 29.51 -23.03
C MET A 98 11.25 28.26 -23.72
N SER A 99 11.42 27.18 -23.01
CA SER A 99 11.71 25.86 -23.59
C SER A 99 10.44 25.19 -24.15
N HIS A 100 10.60 24.24 -25.05
CA HIS A 100 9.48 23.43 -25.54
C HIS A 100 8.84 22.64 -24.43
N GLY A 101 9.64 22.21 -23.42
CA GLY A 101 9.16 21.52 -22.22
C GLY A 101 8.25 22.40 -21.36
N GLU A 102 8.56 23.68 -21.19
CA GLU A 102 7.73 24.62 -20.42
C GLU A 102 6.38 24.88 -21.10
N ILE A 103 6.36 24.98 -22.42
CA ILE A 103 5.08 25.11 -23.18
C ILE A 103 4.23 23.85 -23.02
N THR A 104 4.85 22.67 -23.14
CA THR A 104 4.14 21.39 -22.94
C THR A 104 3.58 21.29 -21.54
N ALA A 105 4.37 21.65 -20.53
CA ALA A 105 3.94 21.67 -19.13
C ALA A 105 2.81 22.67 -18.89
N ALA A 106 2.85 23.86 -19.49
CA ALA A 106 1.79 24.85 -19.38
C ALA A 106 0.43 24.30 -19.84
N GLY A 107 0.40 23.54 -20.94
CA GLY A 107 -0.82 22.86 -21.42
C GLY A 107 -1.35 21.76 -20.49
N GLN A 108 -0.54 21.24 -19.57
CA GLN A 108 -0.93 20.23 -18.61
C GLN A 108 -1.49 20.84 -17.30
N LEU A 109 -1.22 22.12 -17.02
CA LEU A 109 -1.59 22.74 -15.75
C LEU A 109 -3.10 22.77 -15.50
N ASP A 110 -3.91 22.89 -16.54
CA ASP A 110 -5.37 22.99 -16.46
C ASP A 110 -6.09 21.64 -16.61
N VAL A 111 -5.33 20.56 -16.84
CA VAL A 111 -5.88 19.20 -16.88
C VAL A 111 -6.32 18.80 -15.47
N PRO A 112 -7.53 18.18 -15.33
CA PRO A 112 -8.03 17.76 -14.02
C PRO A 112 -7.04 16.87 -13.26
N ILE A 113 -6.82 17.17 -11.98
CA ILE A 113 -5.87 16.46 -11.10
C ILE A 113 -6.16 14.95 -11.04
N GLY A 114 -7.42 14.56 -11.18
CA GLY A 114 -7.83 13.16 -11.20
C GLY A 114 -7.21 12.35 -12.35
N ARG A 115 -6.95 12.98 -13.51
CA ARG A 115 -6.26 12.35 -14.62
C ARG A 115 -4.78 12.12 -14.29
N HIS A 116 -4.11 13.13 -13.76
CA HIS A 116 -2.70 13.00 -13.36
C HIS A 116 -2.50 11.95 -12.26
N THR A 117 -3.38 11.93 -11.26
CA THR A 117 -3.31 10.92 -10.19
C THR A 117 -3.58 9.51 -10.70
N LYS A 118 -4.51 9.33 -11.65
CA LYS A 118 -4.78 8.02 -12.28
C LYS A 118 -3.57 7.52 -13.05
N ASP A 119 -2.98 8.37 -13.89
CA ASP A 119 -1.81 8.04 -14.71
C ASP A 119 -0.59 7.72 -13.82
N TYR A 120 -0.35 8.52 -12.77
CA TYR A 120 0.71 8.27 -11.79
C TYR A 120 0.54 6.94 -11.07
N LEU A 121 -0.68 6.58 -10.65
CA LEU A 121 -0.95 5.32 -9.97
C LEU A 121 -0.75 4.12 -10.91
N ALA A 122 -1.07 4.27 -12.19
CA ALA A 122 -0.78 3.26 -13.23
C ALA A 122 0.73 3.10 -13.43
N HIS A 123 1.47 4.21 -13.54
CA HIS A 123 2.94 4.20 -13.59
C HIS A 123 3.55 3.51 -12.36
N LEU A 124 3.07 3.87 -11.16
CA LEU A 124 3.53 3.27 -9.90
C LEU A 124 3.27 1.75 -9.84
N ALA A 125 2.13 1.28 -10.34
CA ALA A 125 1.77 -0.13 -10.38
C ALA A 125 2.65 -0.94 -11.35
N ALA A 126 3.07 -0.31 -12.46
CA ALA A 126 3.98 -0.91 -13.44
C ALA A 126 5.45 -0.91 -12.98
N LYS A 127 5.79 -0.03 -12.03
CA LYS A 127 7.17 0.18 -11.58
C LYS A 127 7.74 -1.07 -10.91
N THR A 128 8.96 -1.42 -11.31
CA THR A 128 9.75 -2.50 -10.68
C THR A 128 10.86 -1.87 -9.82
N VAL A 129 10.98 -2.35 -8.58
CA VAL A 129 12.03 -1.94 -7.64
C VAL A 129 12.74 -3.19 -7.16
N ARG A 130 14.07 -3.27 -7.34
CA ARG A 130 14.90 -4.43 -6.99
C ARG A 130 14.32 -5.75 -7.54
N GLY A 131 13.91 -5.76 -8.80
CA GLY A 131 13.37 -6.94 -9.48
C GLY A 131 11.92 -7.33 -9.12
N LYS A 132 11.24 -6.59 -8.23
CA LYS A 132 9.86 -6.87 -7.84
C LYS A 132 8.94 -5.69 -8.19
N ARG A 133 7.76 -5.99 -8.70
CA ARG A 133 6.72 -4.97 -8.92
C ARG A 133 6.29 -4.36 -7.59
N VAL A 134 5.97 -3.08 -7.63
CA VAL A 134 5.38 -2.38 -6.47
C VAL A 134 4.08 -3.07 -6.07
N SER A 135 3.94 -3.38 -4.77
CA SER A 135 2.78 -4.14 -4.29
C SER A 135 1.46 -3.37 -4.46
N ALA A 136 0.38 -4.07 -4.81
CA ALA A 136 -0.96 -3.50 -4.93
C ALA A 136 -1.40 -2.79 -3.64
N LYS A 137 -0.98 -3.30 -2.48
CA LYS A 137 -1.22 -2.67 -1.17
C LYS A 137 -0.57 -1.30 -1.07
N HIS A 138 0.68 -1.13 -1.53
CA HIS A 138 1.37 0.17 -1.52
C HIS A 138 0.68 1.16 -2.46
N VAL A 139 0.34 0.73 -3.69
CA VAL A 139 -0.42 1.55 -4.65
C VAL A 139 -1.76 2.00 -4.05
N GLY A 140 -2.47 1.08 -3.36
CA GLY A 140 -3.71 1.38 -2.65
C GLY A 140 -3.54 2.41 -1.52
N HIS A 141 -2.44 2.36 -0.78
CA HIS A 141 -2.12 3.37 0.26
C HIS A 141 -1.84 4.74 -0.36
N VAL A 142 -1.00 4.81 -1.40
CA VAL A 142 -0.71 6.08 -2.11
C VAL A 142 -1.99 6.67 -2.69
N ARG A 143 -2.87 5.85 -3.28
CA ARG A 143 -4.18 6.29 -3.77
C ARG A 143 -5.02 6.95 -2.68
N LYS A 144 -5.13 6.31 -1.50
CA LYS A 144 -5.88 6.86 -0.36
C LYS A 144 -5.28 8.17 0.14
N GLN A 145 -3.95 8.26 0.20
CA GLN A 145 -3.23 9.46 0.65
C GLN A 145 -3.45 10.63 -0.32
N LEU A 146 -3.31 10.41 -1.63
CA LEU A 146 -3.57 11.42 -2.65
C LEU A 146 -5.03 11.84 -2.67
N ALA A 147 -5.97 10.89 -2.61
CA ALA A 147 -7.41 11.20 -2.61
C ALA A 147 -7.80 12.08 -1.41
N ARG A 148 -7.22 11.82 -0.23
CA ARG A 148 -7.43 12.67 0.95
C ARG A 148 -6.92 14.10 0.73
N LEU A 149 -5.68 14.24 0.23
CA LEU A 149 -5.09 15.55 -0.06
C LEU A 149 -5.88 16.31 -1.13
N VAL A 150 -6.24 15.66 -2.24
CA VAL A 150 -7.04 16.26 -3.32
C VAL A 150 -8.36 16.82 -2.77
N ARG A 151 -9.05 16.05 -1.92
CA ARG A 151 -10.30 16.46 -1.32
C ARG A 151 -10.13 17.59 -0.29
N GLU A 152 -9.21 17.43 0.66
CA GLU A 152 -9.07 18.35 1.80
C GLU A 152 -8.36 19.66 1.42
N CYS A 153 -7.44 19.63 0.46
CA CYS A 153 -6.81 20.81 -0.12
C CYS A 153 -7.59 21.40 -1.30
N ARG A 154 -8.73 20.79 -1.70
CA ARG A 154 -9.57 21.23 -2.83
C ARG A 154 -8.80 21.38 -4.14
N LEU A 155 -7.86 20.46 -4.41
CA LEU A 155 -7.05 20.49 -5.63
C LEU A 155 -7.91 20.06 -6.83
N ARG A 156 -8.03 20.91 -7.84
CA ARG A 156 -8.77 20.64 -9.08
C ARG A 156 -7.81 20.32 -10.23
N THR A 157 -6.70 21.03 -10.29
CA THR A 157 -5.68 20.97 -11.33
C THR A 157 -4.28 20.98 -10.71
N LEU A 158 -3.23 20.87 -11.53
CA LEU A 158 -1.84 21.00 -11.06
C LEU A 158 -1.51 22.43 -10.59
N ARG A 159 -2.23 23.47 -11.06
CA ARG A 159 -2.04 24.86 -10.61
C ARG A 159 -2.35 25.04 -9.12
N ASP A 160 -3.27 24.25 -8.60
CA ASP A 160 -3.70 24.36 -7.20
C ASP A 160 -2.66 23.81 -6.22
N ILE A 161 -1.68 23.04 -6.73
CA ILE A 161 -0.63 22.47 -5.89
C ILE A 161 0.44 23.53 -5.65
N ASN A 162 0.45 24.07 -4.44
CA ASN A 162 1.51 24.97 -4.00
C ASN A 162 1.91 24.68 -2.56
N ARG A 163 3.07 25.21 -2.16
CA ARG A 163 3.66 24.94 -0.84
C ARG A 163 2.76 25.36 0.30
N ASP A 164 2.10 26.52 0.20
CA ASP A 164 1.31 27.07 1.28
C ASP A 164 0.01 26.30 1.53
N VAL A 165 -0.64 25.82 0.47
CA VAL A 165 -1.83 24.97 0.57
C VAL A 165 -1.51 23.68 1.30
N VAL A 166 -0.40 23.00 0.89
CA VAL A 166 -0.01 21.73 1.51
C VAL A 166 0.48 21.94 2.95
N ARG A 167 1.23 23.02 3.22
CA ARG A 167 1.69 23.37 4.58
C ARG A 167 0.51 23.59 5.51
N ARG A 168 -0.44 24.46 5.13
CA ARG A 168 -1.65 24.70 5.93
C ARG A 168 -2.44 23.44 6.22
N TRP A 169 -2.51 22.53 5.24
CA TRP A 169 -3.13 21.24 5.44
C TRP A 169 -2.36 20.39 6.47
N MET A 170 -1.02 20.36 6.41
CA MET A 170 -0.18 19.66 7.38
C MET A 170 -0.40 20.20 8.80
N ASP A 171 -0.37 21.52 8.97
CA ASP A 171 -0.53 22.19 10.25
C ASP A 171 -1.92 21.94 10.86
N LYS A 172 -2.97 22.08 10.04
CA LYS A 172 -4.36 21.76 10.45
C LYS A 172 -4.49 20.28 10.85
N THR A 173 -3.90 19.38 10.06
CA THR A 173 -3.99 17.93 10.32
C THR A 173 -3.24 17.55 11.60
N ALA A 174 -2.15 18.24 11.94
CA ALA A 174 -1.41 18.02 13.19
C ALA A 174 -2.24 18.35 14.44
N GLN A 175 -3.21 19.26 14.32
CA GLN A 175 -4.11 19.64 15.41
C GLN A 175 -5.39 18.79 15.46
N THR A 176 -5.65 17.99 14.44
CA THR A 176 -6.89 17.20 14.32
C THR A 176 -6.75 15.89 15.10
N ALA A 177 -7.72 15.55 15.95
CA ALA A 177 -7.83 14.27 16.61
C ALA A 177 -7.93 13.12 15.57
N ARG A 178 -7.35 11.96 15.89
CA ARG A 178 -7.45 10.77 15.03
C ARG A 178 -8.86 10.22 14.91
N ASP A 179 -9.54 10.23 16.03
CA ASP A 179 -10.93 9.84 16.17
C ASP A 179 -11.70 11.00 16.80
N PRO A 180 -12.52 11.72 16.04
CA PRO A 180 -13.28 12.85 16.56
C PRO A 180 -14.34 12.47 17.61
N GLU A 181 -14.74 11.18 17.63
CA GLU A 181 -15.75 10.68 18.58
C GLU A 181 -15.13 10.27 19.92
N ASP A 182 -13.80 10.10 20.00
CA ASP A 182 -13.08 9.79 21.22
C ASP A 182 -12.44 11.07 21.81
N PRO A 183 -12.94 11.60 22.94
CA PRO A 183 -12.39 12.79 23.57
C PRO A 183 -10.92 12.65 24.02
N ASN A 184 -10.43 11.42 24.17
CA ASN A 184 -9.05 11.12 24.52
C ASN A 184 -8.19 10.78 23.28
N SER A 185 -8.72 10.99 22.07
CA SER A 185 -8.02 10.68 20.83
C SER A 185 -6.80 11.59 20.65
N LEU A 186 -5.65 10.95 20.44
CA LEU A 186 -4.41 11.67 20.15
C LEU A 186 -4.47 12.33 18.77
N PRO A 187 -3.75 13.46 18.58
CA PRO A 187 -3.63 14.09 17.26
C PRO A 187 -3.07 13.14 16.20
N VAL A 188 -3.29 13.48 14.94
CA VAL A 188 -2.67 12.76 13.82
C VAL A 188 -1.16 12.89 13.92
N SER A 189 -0.44 11.75 13.95
CA SER A 189 1.02 11.75 14.12
C SER A 189 1.75 12.40 12.95
N ALA A 190 2.87 13.06 13.23
CA ALA A 190 3.77 13.65 12.22
C ALA A 190 4.16 12.63 11.15
N ARG A 191 4.42 11.37 11.53
CA ARG A 191 4.68 10.28 10.58
C ARG A 191 3.54 10.08 9.58
N THR A 192 2.28 10.12 10.03
CA THR A 192 1.11 10.00 9.14
C THR A 192 1.02 11.18 8.19
N ILE A 193 1.26 12.40 8.68
CA ILE A 193 1.31 13.63 7.88
C ILE A 193 2.42 13.51 6.82
N ASN A 194 3.62 13.08 7.24
CA ASN A 194 4.77 12.89 6.36
C ASN A 194 4.52 11.84 5.27
N MET A 195 3.73 10.80 5.53
CA MET A 195 3.32 9.83 4.51
C MET A 195 2.45 10.48 3.43
N HIS A 196 1.49 11.33 3.78
CA HIS A 196 0.68 12.08 2.83
C HIS A 196 1.53 13.09 2.04
N ARG A 197 2.40 13.85 2.74
CA ARG A 197 3.37 14.74 2.10
C ARG A 197 4.22 14.00 1.08
N ALA A 198 4.77 12.83 1.44
CA ALA A 198 5.59 12.02 0.56
C ALA A 198 4.82 11.58 -0.71
N ALA A 199 3.54 11.24 -0.59
CA ALA A 199 2.72 10.85 -1.73
C ALA A 199 2.52 11.98 -2.73
N ILE A 200 2.22 13.23 -2.27
CA ILE A 200 2.04 14.36 -3.19
C ILE A 200 3.37 14.85 -3.76
N VAL A 201 4.46 14.83 -2.98
CA VAL A 201 5.80 15.15 -3.49
C VAL A 201 6.21 14.15 -4.58
N ALA A 202 5.93 12.86 -4.39
CA ALA A 202 6.22 11.85 -5.39
C ALA A 202 5.38 12.01 -6.67
N LEU A 203 4.10 12.40 -6.56
CA LEU A 203 3.28 12.78 -7.70
C LEU A 203 3.90 13.97 -8.46
N CYS A 204 4.30 15.03 -7.75
CA CYS A 204 4.92 16.20 -8.39
C CYS A 204 6.26 15.86 -9.06
N ASN A 205 7.12 15.05 -8.42
CA ASN A 205 8.36 14.57 -9.03
C ASN A 205 8.08 13.82 -10.34
N TRP A 206 7.08 12.93 -10.33
CA TRP A 206 6.68 12.21 -11.53
C TRP A 206 6.11 13.17 -12.59
N CYS A 207 5.30 14.16 -12.22
CA CYS A 207 4.81 15.16 -13.17
C CYS A 207 5.95 15.95 -13.80
N VAL A 208 7.01 16.27 -13.06
CA VAL A 208 8.21 16.93 -13.61
C VAL A 208 8.96 16.00 -14.56
N SER A 209 9.17 14.72 -14.18
CA SER A 209 9.88 13.76 -15.05
C SER A 209 9.12 13.46 -16.35
N GLU A 210 7.79 13.55 -16.34
CA GLU A 210 6.92 13.37 -17.52
C GLU A 210 6.65 14.67 -18.28
N GLY A 211 7.32 15.77 -17.93
CA GLY A 211 7.12 17.07 -18.57
C GLY A 211 5.73 17.69 -18.37
N ARG A 212 5.00 17.26 -17.32
CA ARG A 212 3.67 17.81 -16.97
C ARG A 212 3.77 19.02 -16.06
N LEU A 213 4.91 19.23 -15.44
CA LEU A 213 5.29 20.41 -14.66
C LEU A 213 6.68 20.85 -15.09
N ALA A 214 6.88 22.14 -15.28
CA ALA A 214 8.20 22.72 -15.59
C ALA A 214 9.13 22.67 -14.36
N ALA A 215 8.59 22.89 -13.16
CA ALA A 215 9.32 22.86 -11.90
C ALA A 215 8.49 22.21 -10.80
N HIS A 216 9.16 21.73 -9.74
CA HIS A 216 8.50 21.07 -8.62
C HIS A 216 7.84 22.09 -7.68
N PRO A 217 6.50 22.17 -7.58
CA PRO A 217 5.80 23.22 -6.83
C PRO A 217 5.98 23.11 -5.31
N LEU A 218 6.40 21.94 -4.83
CA LEU A 218 6.61 21.66 -3.41
C LEU A 218 8.11 21.53 -3.07
N ALA A 219 9.02 22.06 -3.92
CA ALA A 219 10.45 22.05 -3.62
C ALA A 219 10.72 22.74 -2.28
N GLY A 220 11.52 22.09 -1.41
CA GLY A 220 11.85 22.62 -0.08
C GLY A 220 10.70 22.62 0.95
N LEU A 221 9.56 21.96 0.68
CA LEU A 221 8.53 21.75 1.71
C LEU A 221 9.12 20.88 2.84
N PRO A 222 9.20 21.36 4.11
CA PRO A 222 9.77 20.59 5.20
C PRO A 222 8.87 19.40 5.57
N LYS A 223 9.44 18.41 6.24
CA LYS A 223 8.68 17.36 6.92
C LYS A 223 8.14 17.93 8.23
N ALA A 224 7.00 17.40 8.69
CA ALA A 224 6.57 17.57 10.05
C ALA A 224 7.60 16.90 10.99
N GLU A 225 7.96 17.56 12.05
CA GLU A 225 8.93 17.05 13.02
C GLU A 225 8.35 15.82 13.73
N GLU A 226 9.06 14.70 13.59
CA GLU A 226 8.70 13.47 14.29
C GLU A 226 9.37 13.51 15.66
N ALA A 227 8.60 13.93 16.68
CA ALA A 227 8.97 13.67 18.06
C ALA A 227 9.17 12.17 18.29
N GLU A 228 9.71 11.76 19.42
CA GLU A 228 9.88 10.35 19.79
C GLU A 228 8.63 9.50 19.42
N PRO A 229 8.81 8.26 18.96
CA PRO A 229 7.70 7.45 18.50
C PRO A 229 6.60 7.39 19.56
N ALA A 230 5.44 8.00 19.26
CA ALA A 230 4.27 8.05 20.14
C ALA A 230 3.78 6.66 20.58
N ARG A 231 4.34 5.61 19.97
CA ARG A 231 4.05 4.21 20.27
C ARG A 231 5.34 3.44 20.42
N ARG A 232 5.84 3.38 21.63
CA ARG A 232 6.92 2.44 22.01
C ARG A 232 6.29 1.08 22.31
N ARG A 233 6.84 0.01 21.77
CA ARG A 233 6.46 -1.36 22.14
C ARG A 233 7.34 -1.83 23.28
N ARG A 234 6.77 -2.67 24.16
CA ARG A 234 7.54 -3.41 25.13
C ARG A 234 7.49 -4.92 24.86
N PRO A 235 8.51 -5.68 25.30
CA PRO A 235 8.42 -7.13 25.39
C PRO A 235 7.43 -7.53 26.47
N LEU A 236 6.99 -8.78 26.43
CA LEU A 236 6.27 -9.45 27.51
C LEU A 236 7.30 -9.99 28.51
N THR A 237 6.96 -9.99 29.79
CA THR A 237 7.71 -10.71 30.83
C THR A 237 7.41 -12.20 30.73
N GLU A 238 8.20 -13.06 31.39
CA GLU A 238 7.99 -14.51 31.41
C GLU A 238 6.66 -14.89 32.07
N ASP A 239 6.29 -14.22 33.17
CA ASP A 239 4.99 -14.36 33.79
C ASP A 239 3.83 -13.95 32.85
N GLU A 240 3.98 -12.82 32.17
CA GLU A 240 2.99 -12.37 31.17
C GLU A 240 2.85 -13.34 30.00
N ILE A 241 3.94 -13.98 29.58
CA ILE A 241 3.92 -15.01 28.54
C ILE A 241 3.08 -16.19 29.00
N GLY A 242 3.34 -16.71 30.19
CA GLY A 242 2.58 -17.83 30.78
C GLY A 242 1.07 -17.53 30.81
N ARG A 243 0.70 -16.39 31.45
CA ARG A 243 -0.70 -15.94 31.53
C ARG A 243 -1.36 -15.71 30.18
N LEU A 244 -0.62 -15.18 29.20
CA LEU A 244 -1.16 -14.95 27.85
C LEU A 244 -1.45 -16.28 27.14
N LEU A 245 -0.57 -17.28 27.23
CA LEU A 245 -0.75 -18.58 26.61
C LEU A 245 -1.95 -19.33 27.23
N GLU A 246 -2.05 -19.32 28.56
CA GLU A 246 -3.19 -19.91 29.29
C GLU A 246 -4.50 -19.21 28.90
N ALA A 247 -4.55 -17.89 28.95
CA ALA A 247 -5.73 -17.13 28.57
C ALA A 247 -6.13 -17.37 27.10
N ALA A 248 -5.16 -17.47 26.19
CA ALA A 248 -5.43 -17.78 24.78
C ALA A 248 -6.04 -19.16 24.62
N GLN A 249 -5.59 -20.14 25.42
CA GLN A 249 -6.09 -21.51 25.40
C GLN A 249 -7.51 -21.62 25.99
N GLU A 250 -7.77 -21.00 27.13
CA GLU A 250 -9.02 -21.17 27.86
C GLU A 250 -10.15 -20.26 27.37
N ARG A 251 -9.85 -19.04 26.94
CA ARG A 251 -10.86 -18.02 26.66
C ARG A 251 -11.93 -18.44 25.65
N PRO A 252 -11.68 -19.22 24.57
CA PRO A 252 -12.73 -19.64 23.66
C PRO A 252 -13.84 -20.42 24.37
N LEU A 253 -13.47 -21.41 25.15
CA LEU A 253 -14.43 -22.23 25.91
C LEU A 253 -15.07 -21.43 27.05
N ARG A 254 -14.27 -20.69 27.83
CA ARG A 254 -14.78 -19.85 28.93
C ARG A 254 -15.78 -18.81 28.41
N GLY A 255 -15.53 -18.22 27.23
CA GLY A 255 -16.46 -17.28 26.62
C GLY A 255 -17.76 -17.89 26.15
N ALA A 256 -17.77 -19.16 25.73
CA ALA A 256 -18.98 -19.91 25.38
C ALA A 256 -19.78 -20.35 26.62
N LEU A 257 -19.09 -20.71 27.68
CA LEU A 257 -19.72 -21.07 28.97
C LEU A 257 -20.31 -19.86 29.69
N THR A 258 -19.88 -18.62 29.36
CA THR A 258 -20.28 -17.40 30.07
C THR A 258 -21.64 -16.89 29.58
N ILE A 259 -22.60 -16.73 30.48
CA ILE A 259 -23.93 -16.16 30.20
C ILE A 259 -23.76 -14.65 29.87
N ARG A 260 -24.32 -14.24 28.72
CA ARG A 260 -24.18 -12.88 28.22
C ARG A 260 -25.30 -11.92 28.64
N ARG A 261 -26.46 -12.44 29.04
CA ARG A 261 -27.67 -11.65 29.35
C ARG A 261 -28.40 -12.20 30.56
N GLY A 262 -29.20 -11.36 31.20
CA GLY A 262 -30.07 -11.73 32.31
C GLY A 262 -29.39 -11.77 33.68
N LYS A 263 -30.09 -12.32 34.71
CA LYS A 263 -29.68 -12.34 36.13
C LYS A 263 -28.33 -13.02 36.39
N ASN A 264 -27.96 -13.98 35.54
CA ASN A 264 -26.72 -14.76 35.65
C ASN A 264 -25.62 -14.24 34.69
N LYS A 265 -25.72 -13.03 34.17
CA LYS A 265 -24.71 -12.43 33.30
C LYS A 265 -23.30 -12.49 33.93
N GLY A 266 -22.34 -12.98 33.18
CA GLY A 266 -20.93 -13.10 33.60
C GLY A 266 -20.62 -14.46 34.30
N LYS A 267 -21.61 -15.27 34.65
CA LYS A 267 -21.39 -16.59 35.28
C LYS A 267 -21.17 -17.67 34.21
N PRO A 268 -20.27 -18.67 34.44
CA PRO A 268 -19.97 -19.74 33.51
C PRO A 268 -21.00 -20.89 33.61
N LEU A 269 -22.25 -20.55 33.39
CA LEU A 269 -23.39 -21.50 33.57
C LEU A 269 -24.05 -21.90 32.23
N ALA A 270 -23.55 -21.43 31.09
CA ALA A 270 -24.11 -21.83 29.80
C ALA A 270 -23.73 -23.27 29.45
N LYS A 271 -24.68 -24.01 28.89
CA LYS A 271 -24.44 -25.38 28.42
C LYS A 271 -23.79 -25.34 27.06
N VAL A 272 -22.71 -26.09 26.87
CA VAL A 272 -21.98 -26.27 25.62
C VAL A 272 -21.95 -27.76 25.29
N SER A 273 -22.34 -28.14 24.08
CA SER A 273 -22.30 -29.54 23.64
C SER A 273 -20.87 -30.10 23.62
N LEU A 274 -20.70 -31.39 23.75
CA LEU A 274 -19.39 -32.03 23.73
C LEU A 274 -18.58 -31.74 22.41
N PRO A 275 -19.19 -31.83 21.20
CA PRO A 275 -18.49 -31.49 19.98
C PRO A 275 -18.02 -30.01 19.93
N GLU A 276 -18.90 -29.09 20.36
CA GLU A 276 -18.57 -27.67 20.39
C GLU A 276 -17.48 -27.36 21.44
N ARG A 277 -17.51 -28.04 22.58
CA ARG A 277 -16.48 -27.94 23.60
C ARG A 277 -15.12 -28.34 23.04
N ARG A 278 -15.02 -29.51 22.40
CA ARG A 278 -13.77 -29.97 21.73
C ARG A 278 -13.29 -28.99 20.70
N ARG A 279 -14.19 -28.49 19.86
CA ARG A 279 -13.87 -27.47 18.84
C ARG A 279 -13.26 -26.20 19.46
N LEU A 280 -13.86 -25.70 20.56
CA LEU A 280 -13.38 -24.49 21.24
C LEU A 280 -12.03 -24.71 21.95
N GLU A 281 -11.81 -25.89 22.50
CA GLU A 281 -10.53 -26.31 23.10
C GLU A 281 -9.44 -26.35 22.00
N CYS A 282 -9.70 -26.94 20.83
CA CYS A 282 -8.77 -26.93 19.69
C CYS A 282 -8.46 -25.51 19.22
N VAL A 283 -9.47 -24.64 19.09
CA VAL A 283 -9.27 -23.21 18.75
C VAL A 283 -8.38 -22.52 19.76
N GLY A 284 -8.55 -22.79 21.06
CA GLY A 284 -7.71 -22.23 22.12
C GLY A 284 -6.26 -22.71 22.02
N GLN A 285 -6.07 -24.01 21.88
CA GLN A 285 -4.74 -24.61 21.72
C GLN A 285 -4.01 -24.11 20.49
N CYS A 286 -4.68 -24.04 19.33
CA CYS A 286 -4.12 -23.50 18.10
C CYS A 286 -3.68 -22.04 18.29
N ARG A 287 -4.48 -21.22 18.98
CA ARG A 287 -4.18 -19.81 19.24
C ARG A 287 -2.97 -19.64 20.15
N ALA A 288 -2.89 -20.39 21.26
CA ALA A 288 -1.73 -20.40 22.15
C ALA A 288 -0.46 -20.82 21.39
N MET A 289 -0.57 -21.84 20.53
CA MET A 289 0.53 -22.30 19.69
C MET A 289 1.00 -21.22 18.71
N VAL A 290 0.12 -20.48 18.07
CA VAL A 290 0.47 -19.33 17.22
C VAL A 290 1.28 -18.31 17.99
N TYR A 291 0.89 -17.96 19.22
CA TYR A 291 1.62 -17.00 20.03
C TYR A 291 2.99 -17.55 20.44
N LYS A 292 3.08 -18.79 20.89
CA LYS A 292 4.33 -19.48 21.25
C LYS A 292 5.27 -19.54 20.03
N PHE A 293 4.76 -19.95 18.87
CA PHE A 293 5.51 -20.04 17.63
C PHE A 293 6.07 -18.66 17.19
N MET A 294 5.24 -17.61 17.21
CA MET A 294 5.69 -16.26 16.86
C MET A 294 6.72 -15.70 17.86
N MET A 295 6.62 -16.03 19.15
CA MET A 295 7.58 -15.61 20.18
C MET A 295 8.91 -16.33 20.08
N LEU A 296 8.94 -17.58 19.65
CA LEU A 296 10.16 -18.39 19.62
C LEU A 296 10.85 -18.41 18.25
N THR A 297 10.19 -17.93 17.20
CA THR A 297 10.76 -17.79 15.84
C THR A 297 10.99 -16.35 15.43
N GLY A 298 10.37 -15.40 16.12
CA GLY A 298 10.38 -13.99 15.75
C GLY A 298 9.72 -13.69 14.40
N LEU A 299 8.93 -14.61 13.83
CA LEU A 299 8.23 -14.43 12.56
C LEU A 299 7.25 -13.25 12.61
N ARG A 300 7.17 -12.50 11.50
CA ARG A 300 6.12 -11.49 11.35
C ARG A 300 4.78 -12.17 11.13
N ARG A 301 3.68 -11.52 11.52
CA ARG A 301 2.31 -12.07 11.34
C ARG A 301 2.07 -12.63 9.93
N SER A 302 2.48 -11.90 8.89
CA SER A 302 2.28 -12.35 7.50
C SER A 302 3.17 -13.52 7.12
N GLU A 303 4.32 -13.66 7.74
CA GLU A 303 5.24 -14.78 7.53
C GLU A 303 4.73 -16.02 8.27
N ALA A 304 4.32 -15.87 9.53
CA ALA A 304 3.70 -16.96 10.29
C ALA A 304 2.40 -17.47 9.63
N ALA A 305 1.63 -16.57 9.03
CA ALA A 305 0.40 -16.91 8.30
C ALA A 305 0.63 -17.68 7.00
N SER A 306 1.85 -17.69 6.49
CA SER A 306 2.22 -18.38 5.24
C SER A 306 2.96 -19.69 5.45
N VAL A 307 3.19 -20.09 6.70
CA VAL A 307 3.85 -21.37 7.01
C VAL A 307 2.88 -22.51 6.80
N THR A 308 3.29 -23.49 5.99
CA THR A 308 2.59 -24.74 5.73
C THR A 308 3.26 -25.89 6.50
N VAL A 309 2.62 -27.03 6.54
CA VAL A 309 3.17 -28.22 7.19
C VAL A 309 4.50 -28.65 6.54
N GLU A 310 4.59 -28.64 5.23
CA GLU A 310 5.81 -28.94 4.47
C GLU A 310 7.00 -28.02 4.76
N ALA A 311 6.72 -26.80 5.24
CA ALA A 311 7.76 -25.84 5.58
C ALA A 311 8.52 -26.20 6.89
N LEU A 312 8.05 -27.21 7.63
CA LEU A 312 8.63 -27.69 8.87
C LEU A 312 9.47 -28.93 8.64
N CYS A 313 10.70 -28.90 9.08
CA CYS A 313 11.60 -30.07 9.14
C CYS A 313 11.83 -30.37 10.63
N LEU A 314 11.00 -31.24 11.20
CA LEU A 314 10.98 -31.49 12.64
C LEU A 314 11.84 -32.71 13.05
N ASP A 315 12.15 -33.62 12.12
CA ASP A 315 12.83 -34.88 12.37
C ASP A 315 14.35 -34.83 12.12
N GLU A 316 14.86 -33.63 11.78
CA GLU A 316 16.28 -33.36 11.63
C GLU A 316 16.97 -33.20 13.02
N ASP A 317 18.29 -33.39 13.08
CA ASP A 317 19.09 -33.18 14.29
C ASP A 317 18.86 -31.79 14.90
N VAL A 318 18.70 -30.79 14.04
CA VAL A 318 18.30 -29.44 14.43
C VAL A 318 16.98 -29.13 13.73
N PRO A 319 15.83 -29.25 14.41
CA PRO A 319 14.54 -28.91 13.84
C PRO A 319 14.49 -27.47 13.34
N TYR A 320 13.85 -27.24 12.18
CA TYR A 320 13.77 -25.89 11.61
C TYR A 320 12.46 -25.64 10.85
N VAL A 321 12.19 -24.36 10.61
CA VAL A 321 11.13 -23.91 9.68
C VAL A 321 11.75 -23.17 8.52
N HIS A 322 11.32 -23.51 7.30
CA HIS A 322 11.69 -22.79 6.08
C HIS A 322 10.65 -21.71 5.75
N VAL A 323 11.10 -20.46 5.55
CA VAL A 323 10.25 -19.33 5.18
C VAL A 323 10.62 -18.86 3.79
N GLU A 324 9.71 -19.01 2.83
CA GLU A 324 9.96 -18.61 1.45
C GLU A 324 10.09 -17.09 1.28
N GLY A 325 10.97 -16.68 0.37
CA GLY A 325 11.22 -15.28 0.07
C GLY A 325 9.99 -14.52 -0.45
N LYS A 326 9.04 -15.20 -1.11
CA LYS A 326 7.80 -14.57 -1.60
C LYS A 326 6.92 -14.03 -0.46
N HIS A 327 6.98 -14.65 0.71
CA HIS A 327 6.22 -14.27 1.90
C HIS A 327 6.99 -13.32 2.84
N ALA A 328 8.32 -13.28 2.70
CA ALA A 328 9.17 -12.43 3.50
C ALA A 328 9.18 -10.98 3.00
N LYS A 329 9.05 -10.00 3.91
CA LYS A 329 9.13 -8.56 3.58
C LYS A 329 10.48 -8.19 2.93
N SER A 330 11.56 -8.90 3.27
CA SER A 330 12.90 -8.75 2.68
C SER A 330 13.01 -9.33 1.28
N GLY A 331 12.08 -10.20 0.89
CA GLY A 331 12.14 -10.97 -0.35
C GLY A 331 13.18 -12.09 -0.37
N ARG A 332 13.83 -12.40 0.77
CA ARG A 332 14.81 -13.47 0.90
C ARG A 332 14.20 -14.62 1.70
N ALA A 333 14.42 -15.85 1.23
CA ALA A 333 14.09 -17.06 1.98
C ALA A 333 14.97 -17.14 3.23
N ALA A 334 14.51 -17.85 4.24
CA ALA A 334 15.27 -18.06 5.48
C ALA A 334 14.88 -19.40 6.11
N THR A 335 15.87 -20.08 6.64
CA THR A 335 15.72 -21.26 7.50
C THR A 335 15.97 -20.83 8.94
N LEU A 336 15.01 -21.09 9.83
CA LEU A 336 15.07 -20.70 11.24
C LEU A 336 15.08 -21.96 12.09
N PRO A 337 16.09 -22.16 12.94
CA PRO A 337 16.11 -23.26 13.89
C PRO A 337 14.96 -23.14 14.89
N LEU A 338 14.41 -24.25 15.27
CA LEU A 338 13.36 -24.36 16.28
C LEU A 338 13.95 -24.90 17.56
N ARG A 339 13.48 -24.42 18.69
CA ARG A 339 13.80 -24.98 20.01
C ARG A 339 13.10 -26.33 20.17
N GLY A 340 13.74 -27.32 20.79
CA GLY A 340 13.25 -28.70 20.88
C GLY A 340 11.83 -28.81 21.43
N ASP A 341 11.52 -28.08 22.53
CA ASP A 341 10.17 -28.08 23.10
C ASP A 341 9.10 -27.49 22.18
N LEU A 342 9.47 -26.52 21.33
CA LEU A 342 8.57 -26.00 20.30
C LEU A 342 8.36 -27.04 19.20
N ALA A 343 9.41 -27.75 18.79
CA ALA A 343 9.32 -28.81 17.78
C ALA A 343 8.38 -29.94 18.26
N ASP A 344 8.49 -30.35 19.52
CA ASP A 344 7.62 -31.36 20.11
C ASP A 344 6.15 -30.91 20.16
N ASP A 345 5.90 -29.66 20.53
CA ASP A 345 4.56 -29.10 20.52
C ASP A 345 3.98 -28.99 19.11
N LEU A 346 4.83 -28.68 18.12
CA LEU A 346 4.42 -28.64 16.70
C LEU A 346 4.10 -30.03 16.17
N ARG A 347 4.87 -31.08 16.53
CA ARG A 347 4.53 -32.48 16.20
C ARG A 347 3.13 -32.85 16.72
N LYS A 348 2.86 -32.55 18.01
CA LYS A 348 1.53 -32.78 18.61
C LYS A 348 0.44 -31.96 17.90
N HIS A 349 0.74 -30.76 17.48
CA HIS A 349 -0.21 -29.92 16.77
C HIS A 349 -0.52 -30.48 15.38
N ILE A 350 0.48 -30.91 14.62
CA ILE A 350 0.32 -31.54 13.30
C ILE A 350 -0.45 -32.85 13.41
N ALA A 351 -0.14 -33.70 14.41
CA ALA A 351 -0.89 -34.93 14.64
C ALA A 351 -2.39 -34.66 14.84
N ARG A 352 -2.75 -33.63 15.61
CA ARG A 352 -4.16 -33.23 15.79
C ARG A 352 -4.80 -32.66 14.53
N LEU A 353 -4.05 -31.95 13.69
CA LEU A 353 -4.57 -31.51 12.40
C LEU A 353 -4.84 -32.71 11.49
N ALA A 354 -3.98 -33.73 11.50
CA ALA A 354 -4.14 -34.96 10.73
C ALA A 354 -5.38 -35.77 11.12
N GLU A 355 -5.75 -35.81 12.41
CA GLU A 355 -7.00 -36.43 12.88
C GLU A 355 -8.25 -35.87 12.17
N GLY A 356 -8.24 -34.60 11.80
CA GLY A 356 -9.31 -33.94 11.03
C GLY A 356 -9.27 -34.18 9.52
N HIS A 357 -8.24 -34.85 9.02
CA HIS A 357 -7.97 -35.10 7.59
C HIS A 357 -7.69 -36.58 7.26
N ASP A 358 -8.37 -37.50 7.94
CA ASP A 358 -8.24 -38.96 7.73
C ASP A 358 -6.79 -39.49 7.84
N GLY A 359 -5.94 -38.79 8.60
CA GLY A 359 -4.56 -39.20 8.91
C GLY A 359 -3.49 -38.66 7.97
N GLU A 360 -3.83 -38.11 6.82
CA GLU A 360 -2.89 -37.51 5.86
C GLU A 360 -3.15 -36.02 5.67
N LEU A 361 -2.11 -35.19 5.81
CA LEU A 361 -2.17 -33.76 5.55
C LEU A 361 -1.55 -33.45 4.19
N PRO A 362 -2.27 -32.74 3.30
CA PRO A 362 -1.64 -32.17 2.10
C PRO A 362 -0.42 -31.29 2.48
N PRO A 363 0.68 -31.35 1.73
CA PRO A 363 1.90 -30.59 2.05
C PRO A 363 1.68 -29.09 2.20
N ASP A 364 0.77 -28.52 1.42
CA ASP A 364 0.41 -27.11 1.41
C ASP A 364 -0.61 -26.70 2.49
N THR A 365 -0.97 -27.64 3.40
CA THR A 365 -1.88 -27.36 4.52
C THR A 365 -1.30 -26.23 5.39
N PRO A 366 -2.06 -25.15 5.65
CA PRO A 366 -1.62 -24.09 6.56
C PRO A 366 -1.35 -24.67 7.97
N LEU A 367 -0.17 -24.33 8.53
CA LEU A 367 0.19 -24.82 9.87
C LEU A 367 -0.82 -24.39 10.95
N PHE A 368 -1.45 -23.23 10.79
CA PHE A 368 -2.40 -22.69 11.75
C PHE A 368 -3.69 -22.24 11.08
N GLU A 369 -4.79 -22.87 11.44
CA GLU A 369 -6.14 -22.52 11.02
C GLU A 369 -6.76 -21.46 11.91
N ILE A 370 -6.33 -20.21 11.73
CA ILE A 370 -6.86 -19.06 12.47
C ILE A 370 -7.24 -17.91 11.53
N ASP A 371 -8.15 -17.05 11.98
CA ASP A 371 -8.43 -15.80 11.27
C ASP A 371 -7.33 -14.77 11.51
N TRP A 372 -6.33 -14.79 10.64
CA TRP A 372 -5.20 -13.87 10.65
C TRP A 372 -5.59 -12.41 10.47
N ARG A 373 -6.76 -12.11 9.89
CA ARG A 373 -7.25 -10.73 9.71
C ARG A 373 -7.67 -10.15 11.06
N ASN A 374 -8.32 -10.94 11.88
CA ASN A 374 -8.80 -10.57 13.20
C ASN A 374 -7.82 -10.87 14.33
N LEU A 375 -6.62 -11.40 14.04
CA LEU A 375 -5.62 -11.78 15.05
C LEU A 375 -5.35 -10.66 16.07
N LEU A 376 -5.25 -9.39 15.63
CA LEU A 376 -5.02 -8.27 16.54
C LEU A 376 -6.16 -8.07 17.54
N ARG A 377 -7.41 -8.20 17.09
CA ARG A 377 -8.59 -8.11 17.96
C ARG A 377 -8.60 -9.25 18.97
N THR A 378 -8.35 -10.46 18.48
CA THR A 378 -8.29 -11.68 19.29
C THR A 378 -7.20 -11.58 20.36
N PHE A 379 -5.99 -11.15 19.96
CA PHE A 379 -4.85 -10.93 20.85
C PHE A 379 -5.17 -9.90 21.95
N ASN A 380 -5.82 -8.78 21.61
CA ASN A 380 -6.21 -7.77 22.60
C ASN A 380 -7.22 -8.35 23.63
N LEU A 381 -8.11 -9.23 23.21
CA LEU A 381 -9.05 -9.90 24.11
C LEU A 381 -8.34 -10.94 24.99
N ASP A 382 -7.33 -11.63 24.47
CA ASP A 382 -6.50 -12.57 25.24
C ASP A 382 -5.63 -11.83 26.26
N LEU A 383 -5.03 -10.67 25.90
CA LEU A 383 -4.31 -9.80 26.85
C LEU A 383 -5.21 -9.35 28.00
N ALA A 384 -6.43 -8.93 27.69
CA ALA A 384 -7.40 -8.51 28.72
C ALA A 384 -7.78 -9.68 29.63
N ALA A 385 -7.98 -10.88 29.08
CA ALA A 385 -8.29 -12.09 29.85
C ALA A 385 -7.12 -12.54 30.73
N ALA A 386 -5.87 -12.31 30.27
CA ALA A 386 -4.64 -12.57 31.02
C ALA A 386 -4.30 -11.49 32.07
N GLY A 387 -5.10 -10.42 32.18
CA GLY A 387 -4.82 -9.29 33.06
C GLY A 387 -3.56 -8.50 32.65
N ILE A 388 -3.18 -8.53 31.36
CA ILE A 388 -2.03 -7.84 30.86
C ILE A 388 -2.47 -6.49 30.28
N PRO A 389 -2.00 -5.35 30.84
CA PRO A 389 -2.39 -4.05 30.35
C PRO A 389 -1.83 -3.80 28.95
N LYS A 390 -2.70 -3.37 28.03
CA LYS A 390 -2.32 -3.04 26.66
C LYS A 390 -1.34 -1.87 26.59
N ARG A 391 -1.38 -0.98 27.58
CA ARG A 391 -0.40 0.10 27.82
C ARG A 391 0.07 0.01 29.26
N ASP A 392 1.36 0.12 29.47
CA ASP A 392 1.94 0.21 30.82
C ASP A 392 1.95 1.67 31.32
N ALA A 393 2.42 1.85 32.56
CA ALA A 393 2.53 3.17 33.18
C ALA A 393 3.46 4.14 32.40
N GLN A 394 4.41 3.63 31.61
CA GLN A 394 5.28 4.44 30.75
C GLN A 394 4.67 4.68 29.35
N GLY A 395 3.41 4.32 29.11
CA GLY A 395 2.72 4.47 27.83
C GLY A 395 3.17 3.49 26.73
N ARG A 396 4.05 2.54 27.04
CA ARG A 396 4.50 1.51 26.08
C ARG A 396 3.38 0.50 25.83
N THR A 397 3.32 -0.02 24.61
CA THR A 397 2.18 -0.86 24.18
C THR A 397 2.61 -2.29 23.91
N VAL A 398 1.66 -3.23 24.18
CA VAL A 398 1.75 -4.62 23.76
C VAL A 398 0.77 -4.85 22.60
N ASP A 399 1.25 -5.41 21.49
CA ASP A 399 0.46 -5.85 20.35
C ASP A 399 1.06 -7.15 19.76
N VAL A 400 0.45 -7.69 18.71
CA VAL A 400 0.93 -8.92 18.06
C VAL A 400 2.41 -8.82 17.63
N HIS A 401 2.90 -7.63 17.28
CA HIS A 401 4.31 -7.45 16.93
C HIS A 401 5.24 -7.44 18.16
N SER A 402 4.69 -7.23 19.36
CA SER A 402 5.41 -7.36 20.61
C SER A 402 5.90 -8.80 20.85
N LEU A 403 5.23 -9.82 20.29
CA LEU A 403 5.72 -11.22 20.33
C LEU A 403 7.11 -11.33 19.68
N ARG A 404 7.30 -10.69 18.53
CA ARG A 404 8.61 -10.62 17.87
C ARG A 404 9.60 -9.75 18.66
N HIS A 405 9.12 -8.68 19.30
CA HIS A 405 9.96 -7.86 20.16
C HIS A 405 10.43 -8.65 21.38
N THR A 406 9.54 -9.47 21.97
CA THR A 406 9.86 -10.39 23.07
C THR A 406 10.96 -11.37 22.64
N PHE A 407 10.85 -12.00 21.46
CA PHE A 407 11.92 -12.85 20.92
C PHE A 407 13.29 -12.14 20.86
N ALA A 408 13.32 -10.93 20.31
CA ALA A 408 14.57 -10.17 20.23
C ALA A 408 15.15 -9.84 21.62
N THR A 409 14.28 -9.49 22.59
CA THR A 409 14.71 -9.22 23.97
C THR A 409 15.20 -10.49 24.68
N LEU A 410 14.53 -11.64 24.48
CA LEU A 410 14.99 -12.92 25.00
C LEU A 410 16.36 -13.30 24.44
N LEU A 411 16.60 -13.10 23.12
CA LEU A 411 17.93 -13.33 22.54
C LEU A 411 18.98 -12.43 23.18
N ALA A 412 18.68 -11.14 23.38
CA ALA A 412 19.59 -10.20 23.98
C ALA A 412 19.92 -10.56 25.46
N ARG A 413 18.91 -10.91 26.27
CA ARG A 413 19.04 -11.32 27.66
C ARG A 413 19.86 -12.61 27.82
N ASN A 414 19.76 -13.53 26.86
CA ASN A 414 20.55 -14.75 26.82
C ASN A 414 21.92 -14.57 26.17
N GLY A 415 22.45 -13.35 26.05
CA GLY A 415 23.82 -13.08 25.60
C GLY A 415 24.08 -13.36 24.12
N VAL A 416 23.04 -13.58 23.30
CA VAL A 416 23.21 -13.85 21.88
C VAL A 416 23.76 -12.61 21.19
N SER A 417 24.87 -12.76 20.46
CA SER A 417 25.49 -11.61 19.79
C SER A 417 24.55 -10.88 18.82
N PRO A 418 24.65 -9.55 18.69
CA PRO A 418 23.79 -8.78 17.81
C PRO A 418 23.77 -9.26 16.34
N GLY A 419 24.91 -9.78 15.85
CA GLY A 419 25.03 -10.33 14.50
C GLY A 419 24.21 -11.61 14.29
N VAL A 420 24.19 -12.51 15.27
CA VAL A 420 23.38 -13.73 15.28
C VAL A 420 21.91 -13.36 15.43
N ALA A 421 21.58 -12.47 16.36
CA ALA A 421 20.22 -11.98 16.54
C ALA A 421 19.68 -11.29 15.28
N GLN A 422 20.50 -10.52 14.55
CA GLN A 422 20.12 -9.92 13.28
C GLN A 422 19.71 -10.98 12.24
N LYS A 423 20.46 -12.09 12.13
CA LYS A 423 20.16 -13.21 11.24
C LYS A 423 18.85 -13.88 11.63
N LEU A 424 18.67 -14.24 12.89
CA LEU A 424 17.45 -14.87 13.42
C LEU A 424 16.22 -13.95 13.24
N MET A 425 16.36 -12.67 13.52
CA MET A 425 15.35 -11.65 13.33
C MET A 425 15.13 -11.30 11.85
N ARG A 426 16.04 -11.66 10.95
CA ARG A 426 16.01 -11.32 9.51
C ARG A 426 15.84 -9.82 9.30
N HIS A 427 16.64 -9.04 10.07
CA HIS A 427 16.70 -7.60 9.92
C HIS A 427 17.66 -7.24 8.79
N SER A 428 17.18 -6.42 7.83
CA SER A 428 18.01 -5.90 6.74
C SER A 428 19.02 -4.84 7.20
N ASP A 429 18.78 -4.23 8.35
CA ASP A 429 19.60 -3.19 8.96
C ASP A 429 19.88 -3.58 10.42
N ILE A 430 21.17 -3.65 10.78
CA ILE A 430 21.62 -4.01 12.13
C ILE A 430 21.09 -3.03 13.19
N ARG A 431 20.86 -1.76 12.84
CA ARG A 431 20.32 -0.76 13.76
C ARG A 431 18.97 -1.18 14.36
N LEU A 432 18.15 -1.93 13.59
CA LEU A 432 16.89 -2.46 14.11
C LEU A 432 17.08 -3.49 15.23
N THR A 433 18.18 -4.23 15.20
CA THR A 433 18.56 -5.19 16.25
C THR A 433 19.18 -4.44 17.41
N MET A 434 20.13 -3.54 17.15
CA MET A 434 20.80 -2.75 18.18
C MET A 434 19.82 -1.96 19.04
N ASN A 435 18.76 -1.41 18.47
CA ASN A 435 17.71 -0.73 19.25
C ASN A 435 17.04 -1.62 20.32
N THR A 436 17.07 -2.95 20.18
CA THR A 436 16.60 -3.86 21.24
C THR A 436 17.65 -4.04 22.32
N TYR A 437 18.92 -4.14 21.95
CA TYR A 437 20.03 -4.31 22.88
C TYR A 437 20.30 -3.05 23.72
N THR A 438 20.04 -1.87 23.19
CA THR A 438 20.18 -0.59 23.92
C THR A 438 19.08 -0.34 24.96
N HIS A 439 18.04 -1.18 25.00
CA HIS A 439 16.92 -1.08 25.95
C HIS A 439 16.96 -2.19 27.01
N LEU A 440 18.12 -2.86 27.21
CA LEU A 440 18.33 -3.74 28.35
C LEU A 440 18.31 -2.91 29.64
N ASP A 441 17.66 -3.44 30.68
CA ASP A 441 17.58 -2.76 31.99
C ASP A 441 18.83 -2.95 32.82
N LEU A 442 18.86 -2.29 33.98
CA LEU A 442 20.03 -2.34 34.88
C LEU A 442 20.32 -3.76 35.36
N ALA A 443 19.27 -4.58 35.56
CA ALA A 443 19.46 -5.98 35.99
C ALA A 443 20.10 -6.82 34.89
N ASP A 444 19.72 -6.61 33.62
CA ASP A 444 20.34 -7.28 32.46
C ASP A 444 21.84 -6.93 32.35
N THR A 445 22.20 -5.65 32.57
CA THR A 445 23.62 -5.18 32.53
C THR A 445 24.42 -5.65 33.73
N ALA A 446 23.83 -5.70 34.92
CA ALA A 446 24.46 -6.21 36.13
C ALA A 446 24.83 -7.70 36.00
N SER A 447 23.93 -8.53 35.43
CA SER A 447 24.19 -9.93 35.14
C SER A 447 25.37 -10.12 34.19
N ALA A 448 25.48 -9.27 33.16
CA ALA A 448 26.62 -9.32 32.23
C ALA A 448 27.94 -8.97 32.92
N VAL A 449 27.94 -7.98 33.82
CA VAL A 449 29.15 -7.63 34.62
C VAL A 449 29.53 -8.74 35.59
N ALA A 450 28.54 -9.38 36.23
CA ALA A 450 28.77 -10.49 37.17
C ALA A 450 29.33 -11.74 36.47
N SER A 451 29.20 -11.89 35.16
CA SER A 451 29.75 -12.99 34.38
C SER A 451 31.21 -12.80 33.95
N LEU A 452 31.82 -11.65 34.28
CA LEU A 452 33.22 -11.41 33.99
C LEU A 452 34.12 -12.26 34.91
N PRO A 453 35.31 -12.69 34.43
CA PRO A 453 36.26 -13.45 35.27
C PRO A 453 36.66 -12.64 36.51
N THR A 454 36.75 -13.31 37.64
CA THR A 454 37.41 -12.78 38.85
C THR A 454 38.92 -12.81 38.67
N PHE A 455 39.60 -11.71 38.90
CA PHE A 455 41.05 -11.57 38.83
C PHE A 455 41.65 -11.63 40.24
#